data_7f094110bb382a92137654b322430b3d
#
_entry.id   7f094110bb382a92137654b322430b3d
#
_cell.length_a   1.000
_cell.length_b   1.000
_cell.length_c   1.000
_cell.angle_alpha   90.00
_cell.angle_beta   90.00
_cell.angle_gamma   90.00
#
_symmetry.space_group_name_H-M   'P 1'
#
loop_
_entity.id
_entity.type
_entity.pdbx_description
1 polymer ?
#
loop_
_entity_poly.entity_id
_entity_poly.type
_entity_poly.pdbx_seq_one_letter_code
_entity_poly.pdbx_strand_id
1 'polypeptide(L)'
;HDYTNDILVIVAAATMIVGNLIALSQDNFKRLLAYSGISHAGYMLLAILSLKTNSSSALFFYGAAYVLATIGAFAVAIPVFKATGKETIDAFDGLGRKKPFLATMLTMSMLSLAGIPPLAGFLGKYYIFSEAIKNGYAILTVLAVLASIVGVYYYFKVILAMYTKQGDD
;
A
#
# COMPACT_ATOMS: atom_id res chain seq x y z
N HIS A 1 11.24 -14.96 -28.40
CA HIS A 1 11.44 -14.07 -27.27
C HIS A 1 10.49 -12.88 -27.34
N ASP A 2 9.80 -12.61 -26.26
CA ASP A 2 8.79 -11.57 -26.23
C ASP A 2 9.32 -10.31 -25.52
N TYR A 3 9.58 -9.27 -26.29
CA TYR A 3 10.05 -7.98 -25.76
C TYR A 3 9.03 -7.32 -24.84
N THR A 4 7.74 -7.65 -24.99
CA THR A 4 6.69 -7.12 -24.13
C THR A 4 6.93 -7.49 -22.68
N ASN A 5 7.34 -8.73 -22.40
CA ASN A 5 7.62 -9.17 -21.03
C ASN A 5 8.81 -8.40 -20.44
N ASP A 6 9.85 -8.16 -21.23
CA ASP A 6 11.03 -7.40 -20.75
C ASP A 6 10.65 -5.98 -20.40
N ILE A 7 9.81 -5.33 -21.21
CA ILE A 7 9.33 -3.98 -20.97
C ILE A 7 8.48 -3.95 -19.70
N LEU A 8 7.58 -4.93 -19.52
CA LEU A 8 6.73 -5.00 -18.33
C LEU A 8 7.54 -5.24 -17.05
N VAL A 9 8.60 -6.05 -17.11
CA VAL A 9 9.49 -6.25 -15.98
C VAL A 9 10.14 -4.94 -15.55
N ILE A 10 10.66 -4.18 -16.51
CA ILE A 10 11.31 -2.90 -16.24
C ILE A 10 10.32 -1.90 -15.67
N VAL A 11 9.10 -1.81 -16.24
CA VAL A 11 8.06 -0.91 -15.77
C VAL A 11 7.62 -1.30 -14.36
N ALA A 12 7.43 -2.59 -14.09
CA ALA A 12 7.04 -3.07 -12.76
C ALA A 12 8.10 -2.71 -11.71
N ALA A 13 9.38 -3.01 -12.00
CA ALA A 13 10.47 -2.68 -11.09
C ALA A 13 10.55 -1.18 -10.84
N ALA A 14 10.47 -0.37 -11.89
CA ALA A 14 10.54 1.09 -11.78
C ALA A 14 9.38 1.63 -10.95
N THR A 15 8.15 1.18 -11.17
CA THR A 15 6.98 1.67 -10.43
C THR A 15 7.05 1.28 -8.96
N MET A 16 7.49 0.06 -8.65
CA MET A 16 7.63 -0.38 -7.25
C MET A 16 8.69 0.45 -6.53
N ILE A 17 9.83 0.67 -7.14
CA ILE A 17 10.94 1.38 -6.51
C ILE A 17 10.63 2.87 -6.40
N VAL A 18 10.27 3.51 -7.52
CA VAL A 18 10.04 4.97 -7.55
C VAL A 18 8.84 5.34 -6.69
N GLY A 19 7.73 4.60 -6.81
CA GLY A 19 6.54 4.88 -6.02
C GLY A 19 6.79 4.82 -4.53
N ASN A 20 7.49 3.77 -4.06
CA ASN A 20 7.80 3.63 -2.64
C ASN A 20 8.79 4.68 -2.14
N LEU A 21 9.82 4.99 -2.92
CA LEU A 21 10.83 5.97 -2.49
C LEU A 21 10.23 7.37 -2.41
N ILE A 22 9.38 7.75 -3.36
CA ILE A 22 8.72 9.06 -3.31
C ILE A 22 7.70 9.10 -2.17
N ALA A 23 6.93 8.02 -1.98
CA ALA A 23 5.96 7.95 -0.89
C ALA A 23 6.64 8.12 0.48
N LEU A 24 7.84 7.59 0.63
CA LEU A 24 8.60 7.64 1.87
C LEU A 24 8.83 9.09 2.34
N SER A 25 9.01 10.04 1.43
CA SER A 25 9.30 11.44 1.75
C SER A 25 8.06 12.32 1.82
N GLN A 26 6.85 11.79 1.63
CA GLN A 26 5.64 12.60 1.59
C GLN A 26 5.07 12.82 2.98
N ASP A 27 4.73 14.07 3.28
CA ASP A 27 3.99 14.44 4.49
C ASP A 27 2.50 14.65 4.22
N ASN A 28 2.13 14.93 2.99
CA ASN A 28 0.73 15.05 2.58
C ASN A 28 0.13 13.65 2.40
N PHE A 29 -0.96 13.38 3.10
CA PHE A 29 -1.58 12.04 3.11
C PHE A 29 -2.10 11.63 1.74
N LYS A 30 -2.73 12.56 1.01
CA LYS A 30 -3.24 12.26 -0.33
C LYS A 30 -2.11 11.89 -1.29
N ARG A 31 -0.99 12.64 -1.22
CA ARG A 31 0.18 12.35 -2.04
C ARG A 31 0.85 11.04 -1.64
N LEU A 32 0.92 10.76 -0.34
CA LEU A 32 1.45 9.50 0.16
C LEU A 32 0.68 8.33 -0.46
N LEU A 33 -0.65 8.36 -0.40
CA LEU A 33 -1.47 7.29 -0.97
C LEU A 33 -1.38 7.26 -2.49
N ALA A 34 -1.24 8.40 -3.16
CA ALA A 34 -1.08 8.44 -4.61
C ALA A 34 0.20 7.73 -5.05
N TYR A 35 1.33 8.03 -4.40
CA TYR A 35 2.59 7.38 -4.73
C TYR A 35 2.63 5.92 -4.30
N SER A 36 2.00 5.59 -3.16
CA SER A 36 1.88 4.18 -2.78
C SER A 36 1.00 3.42 -3.77
N GLY A 37 0.00 4.08 -4.36
CA GLY A 37 -0.82 3.50 -5.42
C GLY A 37 0.00 3.13 -6.65
N ILE A 38 1.02 3.93 -6.99
CA ILE A 38 1.95 3.59 -8.07
C ILE A 38 2.69 2.30 -7.72
N SER A 39 3.15 2.15 -6.48
CA SER A 39 3.77 0.90 -6.02
C SER A 39 2.85 -0.29 -6.14
N HIS A 40 1.60 -0.13 -5.71
CA HIS A 40 0.62 -1.22 -5.79
C HIS A 40 0.34 -1.60 -7.26
N ALA A 41 0.35 -0.62 -8.18
CA ALA A 41 0.26 -0.90 -9.60
C ALA A 41 1.44 -1.77 -10.07
N GLY A 42 2.62 -1.53 -9.54
CA GLY A 42 3.80 -2.36 -9.82
C GLY A 42 3.61 -3.80 -9.36
N TYR A 43 3.05 -4.01 -8.17
CA TYR A 43 2.74 -5.36 -7.68
C TYR A 43 1.69 -6.04 -8.56
N MET A 44 0.71 -5.30 -9.04
CA MET A 44 -0.30 -5.83 -9.96
C MET A 44 0.30 -6.20 -11.32
N LEU A 45 1.27 -5.43 -11.82
CA LEU A 45 2.01 -5.79 -13.03
C LEU A 45 2.77 -7.09 -12.84
N LEU A 46 3.33 -7.32 -11.65
CA LEU A 46 3.99 -8.58 -11.34
C LEU A 46 3.00 -9.75 -11.45
N ALA A 47 1.77 -9.56 -10.98
CA ALA A 47 0.71 -10.56 -11.14
C ALA A 47 0.38 -10.79 -12.61
N ILE A 48 0.31 -9.74 -13.41
CA ILE A 48 0.04 -9.85 -14.85
C ILE A 48 1.14 -10.62 -15.57
N LEU A 49 2.40 -10.37 -15.22
CA LEU A 49 3.54 -11.10 -15.78
C LEU A 49 3.48 -12.60 -15.47
N SER A 50 2.83 -12.95 -14.37
CA SER A 50 2.75 -14.33 -13.88
C SER A 50 1.47 -15.04 -14.30
N LEU A 51 0.74 -14.53 -15.30
CA LEU A 51 -0.55 -15.09 -15.75
C LEU A 51 -0.39 -16.42 -16.46
N LYS A 52 -0.21 -17.49 -15.70
CA LYS A 52 -0.15 -18.86 -16.26
C LYS A 52 -1.13 -19.81 -15.59
N THR A 53 -1.42 -19.63 -14.31
CA THR A 53 -2.32 -20.51 -13.56
C THR A 53 -3.33 -19.71 -12.73
N ASN A 54 -3.02 -19.46 -11.48
CA ASN A 54 -3.95 -18.81 -10.54
C ASN A 54 -3.69 -17.32 -10.33
N SER A 55 -2.82 -16.73 -11.12
CA SER A 55 -2.42 -15.34 -10.92
C SER A 55 -3.53 -14.34 -11.23
N SER A 56 -4.50 -14.70 -12.09
CA SER A 56 -5.67 -13.84 -12.31
C SER A 56 -6.51 -13.71 -11.03
N SER A 57 -6.71 -14.82 -10.31
CA SER A 57 -7.40 -14.80 -9.01
C SER A 57 -6.62 -13.97 -7.99
N ALA A 58 -5.30 -14.10 -7.97
CA ALA A 58 -4.43 -13.31 -7.10
C ALA A 58 -4.53 -11.82 -7.43
N LEU A 59 -4.57 -11.47 -8.72
CA LEU A 59 -4.71 -10.09 -9.17
C LEU A 59 -6.04 -9.49 -8.71
N PHE A 60 -7.15 -10.21 -8.90
CA PHE A 60 -8.46 -9.74 -8.46
C PHE A 60 -8.54 -9.60 -6.95
N PHE A 61 -8.01 -10.57 -6.21
CA PHE A 61 -8.00 -10.51 -4.75
C PHE A 61 -7.21 -9.31 -4.25
N TYR A 62 -6.02 -9.12 -4.81
CA TYR A 62 -5.17 -7.99 -4.43
C TYR A 62 -5.83 -6.65 -4.76
N GLY A 63 -6.40 -6.53 -5.97
CA GLY A 63 -7.11 -5.33 -6.38
C GLY A 63 -8.28 -5.01 -5.48
N ALA A 64 -9.08 -6.02 -5.12
CA ALA A 64 -10.21 -5.83 -4.21
C ALA A 64 -9.73 -5.39 -2.82
N ALA A 65 -8.69 -6.03 -2.28
CA ALA A 65 -8.13 -5.66 -0.99
C ALA A 65 -7.60 -4.22 -1.01
N TYR A 66 -6.92 -3.84 -2.09
CA TYR A 66 -6.39 -2.49 -2.26
C TYR A 66 -7.51 -1.45 -2.30
N VAL A 67 -8.56 -1.70 -3.08
CA VAL A 67 -9.69 -0.78 -3.21
C VAL A 67 -10.40 -0.60 -1.86
N LEU A 68 -10.67 -1.70 -1.17
CA LEU A 68 -11.35 -1.65 0.13
C LEU A 68 -10.52 -0.89 1.16
N ALA A 69 -9.23 -1.14 1.23
CA ALA A 69 -8.34 -0.44 2.15
C ALA A 69 -8.26 1.05 1.82
N THR A 70 -8.20 1.40 0.55
CA THR A 70 -8.13 2.80 0.10
C THR A 70 -9.43 3.54 0.42
N ILE A 71 -10.58 2.91 0.18
CA ILE A 71 -11.89 3.48 0.52
C ILE A 71 -11.97 3.70 2.03
N GLY A 72 -11.55 2.72 2.83
CA GLY A 72 -11.53 2.84 4.29
C GLY A 72 -10.66 3.98 4.76
N ALA A 73 -9.48 4.14 4.15
CA ALA A 73 -8.55 5.22 4.50
C ALA A 73 -9.16 6.59 4.21
N PHE A 74 -9.71 6.79 3.02
CA PHE A 74 -10.30 8.09 2.67
C PHE A 74 -11.62 8.35 3.40
N ALA A 75 -12.37 7.31 3.75
CA ALA A 75 -13.58 7.48 4.56
C ALA A 75 -13.27 8.08 5.93
N VAL A 76 -12.10 7.82 6.47
CA VAL A 76 -11.61 8.46 7.71
C VAL A 76 -10.94 9.79 7.41
N ALA A 77 -10.11 9.84 6.40
CA ALA A 77 -9.26 11.00 6.12
C ALA A 77 -10.07 12.25 5.74
N ILE A 78 -11.08 12.11 4.90
CA ILE A 78 -11.84 13.26 4.41
C ILE A 78 -12.52 14.03 5.54
N PRO A 79 -13.27 13.38 6.47
CA PRO A 79 -13.83 14.11 7.62
C PRO A 79 -12.76 14.75 8.51
N VAL A 80 -11.65 14.09 8.73
CA VAL A 80 -10.56 14.63 9.56
C VAL A 80 -9.94 15.86 8.89
N PHE A 81 -9.75 15.83 7.58
CA PHE A 81 -9.20 16.98 6.85
C PHE A 81 -10.16 18.16 6.90
N LYS A 82 -11.46 17.93 6.82
CA LYS A 82 -12.46 19.01 6.94
C LYS A 82 -12.47 19.61 8.33
N ALA A 83 -12.32 18.78 9.36
CA ALA A 83 -12.34 19.22 10.75
C ALA A 83 -11.06 19.97 11.14
N THR A 84 -9.88 19.54 10.65
CA THR A 84 -8.60 20.12 11.03
C THR A 84 -8.12 21.20 10.07
N GLY A 85 -8.60 21.23 8.84
CA GLY A 85 -8.11 22.12 7.80
C GLY A 85 -6.75 21.72 7.24
N LYS A 86 -6.25 20.54 7.59
CA LYS A 86 -4.94 20.02 7.14
C LYS A 86 -5.13 18.75 6.33
N GLU A 87 -4.22 18.53 5.36
CA GLU A 87 -4.18 17.28 4.57
C GLU A 87 -2.88 16.51 4.82
N THR A 88 -2.09 16.93 5.78
CA THR A 88 -0.83 16.30 6.14
C THR A 88 -1.05 15.22 7.19
N ILE A 89 -0.03 14.37 7.39
CA ILE A 89 -0.11 13.25 8.34
C ILE A 89 -0.40 13.75 9.75
N ASP A 90 0.08 14.94 10.11
CA ASP A 90 -0.17 15.51 11.43
C ASP A 90 -1.63 15.86 11.68
N ALA A 91 -2.48 15.89 10.66
CA ALA A 91 -3.93 16.02 10.84
C ALA A 91 -4.51 14.87 11.67
N PHE A 92 -3.85 13.71 11.65
CA PHE A 92 -4.26 12.53 12.40
C PHE A 92 -3.68 12.46 13.81
N ASP A 93 -2.85 13.42 14.21
CA ASP A 93 -2.19 13.39 15.53
C ASP A 93 -3.23 13.26 16.65
N GLY A 94 -3.06 12.24 17.49
CA GLY A 94 -3.92 12.00 18.63
C GLY A 94 -5.31 11.45 18.29
N LEU A 95 -5.55 11.05 17.04
CA LEU A 95 -6.87 10.55 16.62
C LEU A 95 -7.29 9.33 17.42
N GLY A 96 -6.33 8.50 17.85
CA GLY A 96 -6.62 7.33 18.67
C GLY A 96 -7.29 7.64 20.00
N ARG A 97 -7.04 8.84 20.54
CA ARG A 97 -7.67 9.29 21.80
C ARG A 97 -8.97 10.02 21.53
N LYS A 98 -9.02 10.84 20.48
CA LYS A 98 -10.17 11.70 20.19
C LYS A 98 -11.33 10.94 19.53
N LYS A 99 -11.01 10.10 18.57
CA LYS A 99 -11.98 9.33 17.78
C LYS A 99 -11.48 7.91 17.60
N PRO A 100 -11.57 7.06 18.63
CA PRO A 100 -10.99 5.70 18.57
C PRO A 100 -11.53 4.84 17.43
N PHE A 101 -12.81 4.99 17.09
CA PHE A 101 -13.41 4.21 16.01
C PHE A 101 -12.79 4.57 14.67
N LEU A 102 -12.66 5.87 14.37
CA LEU A 102 -12.02 6.33 13.14
C LEU A 102 -10.56 5.92 13.08
N ALA A 103 -9.85 6.04 14.21
CA ALA A 103 -8.45 5.63 14.28
C ALA A 103 -8.29 4.14 14.02
N THR A 104 -9.19 3.31 14.55
CA THR A 104 -9.16 1.87 14.30
C THR A 104 -9.39 1.56 12.82
N MET A 105 -10.37 2.21 12.19
CA MET A 105 -10.61 2.02 10.76
C MET A 105 -9.40 2.38 9.92
N LEU A 106 -8.78 3.52 10.20
CA LEU A 106 -7.59 3.97 9.45
C LEU A 106 -6.41 3.03 9.71
N THR A 107 -6.25 2.58 10.96
CA THR A 107 -5.19 1.62 11.31
C THR A 107 -5.34 0.33 10.50
N MET A 108 -6.56 -0.22 10.44
CA MET A 108 -6.80 -1.45 9.67
C MET A 108 -6.49 -1.24 8.19
N SER A 109 -6.88 -0.09 7.63
CA SER A 109 -6.57 0.23 6.23
C SER A 109 -5.06 0.33 6.00
N MET A 110 -4.34 1.01 6.89
CA MET A 110 -2.89 1.16 6.76
C MET A 110 -2.17 -0.18 6.89
N LEU A 111 -2.59 -1.03 7.84
CA LEU A 111 -2.01 -2.36 8.02
C LEU A 111 -2.27 -3.24 6.80
N SER A 112 -3.46 -3.16 6.22
CA SER A 112 -3.78 -3.93 5.02
C SER A 112 -2.93 -3.47 3.83
N LEU A 113 -2.81 -2.16 3.62
CA LEU A 113 -1.96 -1.62 2.55
C LEU A 113 -0.49 -1.98 2.74
N ALA A 114 -0.03 -2.01 3.99
CA ALA A 114 1.34 -2.42 4.33
C ALA A 114 1.58 -3.92 4.12
N GLY A 115 0.52 -4.71 4.07
CA GLY A 115 0.64 -6.16 3.90
C GLY A 115 0.94 -6.91 5.19
N ILE A 116 0.39 -6.45 6.33
CA ILE A 116 0.61 -7.09 7.63
C ILE A 116 -0.38 -8.24 7.81
N PRO A 117 0.08 -9.44 8.23
CA PRO A 117 -0.84 -10.54 8.54
C PRO A 117 -1.73 -10.19 9.74
N PRO A 118 -2.98 -10.67 9.80
CA PRO A 118 -3.68 -11.56 8.88
C PRO A 118 -4.57 -10.85 7.86
N LEU A 119 -4.31 -9.59 7.57
CA LEU A 119 -5.20 -8.76 6.76
C LEU A 119 -5.13 -9.12 5.26
N ALA A 120 -6.15 -8.68 4.52
CA ALA A 120 -6.32 -9.06 3.12
C ALA A 120 -5.15 -8.60 2.23
N GLY A 121 -4.53 -7.46 2.55
CA GLY A 121 -3.35 -6.98 1.80
C GLY A 121 -2.18 -7.94 1.88
N PHE A 122 -1.97 -8.57 3.03
CA PHE A 122 -0.93 -9.60 3.18
C PHE A 122 -1.23 -10.82 2.31
N LEU A 123 -2.46 -11.31 2.35
CA LEU A 123 -2.84 -12.48 1.55
C LEU A 123 -2.71 -12.20 0.06
N GLY A 124 -3.10 -11.02 -0.38
CA GLY A 124 -2.97 -10.62 -1.77
C GLY A 124 -1.52 -10.60 -2.24
N LYS A 125 -0.64 -9.96 -1.47
CA LYS A 125 0.80 -9.93 -1.78
C LYS A 125 1.42 -11.33 -1.76
N TYR A 126 1.03 -12.14 -0.79
CA TYR A 126 1.53 -13.50 -0.67
C TYR A 126 1.20 -14.31 -1.93
N TYR A 127 -0.04 -14.24 -2.40
CA TYR A 127 -0.46 -14.96 -3.61
C TYR A 127 0.30 -14.47 -4.83
N ILE A 128 0.43 -13.16 -5.00
CA ILE A 128 1.16 -12.59 -6.15
C ILE A 128 2.63 -13.02 -6.13
N PHE A 129 3.28 -12.90 -4.98
CA PHE A 129 4.71 -13.22 -4.87
C PHE A 129 4.96 -14.70 -5.05
N SER A 130 4.10 -15.57 -4.51
CA SER A 130 4.18 -17.02 -4.71
C SER A 130 4.11 -17.39 -6.19
N GLU A 131 3.11 -16.86 -6.89
CA GLU A 131 2.93 -17.14 -8.30
C GLU A 131 4.08 -16.60 -9.15
N ALA A 132 4.60 -15.42 -8.79
CA ALA A 132 5.72 -14.82 -9.51
C ALA A 132 6.98 -15.66 -9.39
N ILE A 133 7.26 -16.19 -8.20
CA ILE A 133 8.41 -17.09 -7.99
C ILE A 133 8.26 -18.36 -8.82
N LYS A 134 7.08 -18.95 -8.81
CA LYS A 134 6.80 -20.18 -9.57
C LYS A 134 6.97 -19.97 -11.08
N ASN A 135 6.76 -18.77 -11.57
CA ASN A 135 6.83 -18.44 -12.99
C ASN A 135 8.14 -17.82 -13.42
N GLY A 136 9.18 -17.88 -12.58
CA GLY A 136 10.53 -17.48 -12.95
C GLY A 136 10.90 -16.04 -12.70
N TYR A 137 10.07 -15.30 -11.94
CA TYR A 137 10.31 -13.88 -11.62
C TYR A 137 10.85 -13.70 -10.22
N ALA A 138 11.80 -14.57 -9.80
CA ALA A 138 12.35 -14.55 -8.44
C ALA A 138 13.03 -13.22 -8.10
N ILE A 139 13.86 -12.70 -9.02
CA ILE A 139 14.59 -11.44 -8.78
C ILE A 139 13.61 -10.28 -8.63
N LEU A 140 12.63 -10.18 -9.52
CA LEU A 140 11.62 -9.13 -9.47
C LEU A 140 10.79 -9.24 -8.18
N THR A 141 10.49 -10.47 -7.74
CA THR A 141 9.79 -10.70 -6.47
C THR A 141 10.61 -10.23 -5.27
N VAL A 142 11.93 -10.46 -5.28
CA VAL A 142 12.80 -9.95 -4.21
C VAL A 142 12.74 -8.42 -4.15
N LEU A 143 12.79 -7.75 -5.30
CA LEU A 143 12.63 -6.30 -5.36
C LEU A 143 11.28 -5.86 -4.80
N ALA A 144 10.22 -6.60 -5.11
CA ALA A 144 8.88 -6.31 -4.61
C ALA A 144 8.80 -6.44 -3.08
N VAL A 145 9.43 -7.47 -2.52
CA VAL A 145 9.47 -7.68 -1.06
C VAL A 145 10.23 -6.53 -0.40
N LEU A 146 11.39 -6.15 -0.93
CA LEU A 146 12.16 -5.04 -0.38
C LEU A 146 11.38 -3.73 -0.46
N ALA A 147 10.70 -3.47 -1.58
CA ALA A 147 9.84 -2.30 -1.74
C ALA A 147 8.69 -2.31 -0.72
N SER A 148 8.12 -3.49 -0.46
CA SER A 148 7.05 -3.64 0.55
C SER A 148 7.53 -3.29 1.95
N ILE A 149 8.77 -3.62 2.29
CA ILE A 149 9.36 -3.26 3.60
C ILE A 149 9.42 -1.74 3.75
N VAL A 150 9.81 -1.03 2.69
CA VAL A 150 9.77 0.44 2.70
C VAL A 150 8.34 0.94 2.92
N GLY A 151 7.36 0.28 2.30
CA GLY A 151 5.94 0.61 2.47
C GLY A 151 5.48 0.48 3.91
N VAL A 152 5.93 -0.54 4.62
CA VAL A 152 5.62 -0.71 6.04
C VAL A 152 6.00 0.56 6.81
N TYR A 153 7.17 1.12 6.54
CA TYR A 153 7.64 2.31 7.25
C TYR A 153 6.68 3.49 7.06
N TYR A 154 6.32 3.84 5.83
CA TYR A 154 5.51 5.05 5.64
C TYR A 154 4.04 4.85 6.04
N TYR A 155 3.50 3.64 5.96
CA TYR A 155 2.16 3.37 6.48
C TYR A 155 2.12 3.43 8.00
N PHE A 156 3.15 2.91 8.67
CA PHE A 156 3.23 2.98 10.13
C PHE A 156 3.45 4.40 10.63
N LYS A 157 4.04 5.28 9.83
CA LYS A 157 4.17 6.69 10.19
C LYS A 157 2.79 7.32 10.47
N VAL A 158 1.78 6.97 9.68
CA VAL A 158 0.39 7.41 9.89
C VAL A 158 -0.16 6.83 11.20
N ILE A 159 0.05 5.53 11.42
CA ILE A 159 -0.45 4.84 12.62
C ILE A 159 0.17 5.45 13.89
N LEU A 160 1.46 5.69 13.87
CA LEU A 160 2.16 6.27 15.02
C LEU A 160 1.65 7.68 15.32
N ALA A 161 1.35 8.48 14.31
CA ALA A 161 0.78 9.81 14.51
C ALA A 161 -0.54 9.75 15.29
N MET A 162 -1.38 8.76 14.99
CA MET A 162 -2.66 8.62 15.66
C MET A 162 -2.56 8.24 17.14
N TYR A 163 -1.55 7.46 17.52
CA TYR A 163 -1.50 6.83 18.85
C TYR A 163 -0.40 7.36 19.75
N THR A 164 0.67 7.93 19.20
CA THR A 164 1.82 8.36 19.99
C THR A 164 1.96 9.86 20.12
N LYS A 165 1.30 10.63 19.24
CA LYS A 165 1.39 12.09 19.27
C LYS A 165 0.15 12.68 19.92
N GLN A 166 0.34 13.86 20.53
CA GLN A 166 -0.78 14.64 21.06
C GLN A 166 -1.32 15.52 19.94
N GLY A 167 -2.61 15.37 19.67
CA GLY A 167 -3.27 16.21 18.69
C GLY A 167 -3.77 17.51 19.31
N ASP A 168 -4.12 18.45 18.45
CA ASP A 168 -4.82 19.68 18.85
C ASP A 168 -6.25 19.35 19.29
N ASP A 169 -6.76 20.04 20.27
CA ASP A 169 -8.13 19.85 20.74
C ASP A 169 -9.17 20.32 19.73
#